data_6c1acd602f269636b2c634777cfbfcb7
#
_entry.id   6c1acd602f269636b2c634777cfbfcb7
#
_cell.length_a   1.000
_cell.length_b   1.000
_cell.length_c   1.000
_cell.angle_alpha   90.00
_cell.angle_beta   90.00
_cell.angle_gamma   90.00
#
_symmetry.space_group_name_H-M   'P 1'
#
loop_
_entity.id
_entity.type
_entity.pdbx_description
1 polymer ?
#
loop_
_entity_poly.entity_id
_entity_poly.type
_entity_poly.pdbx_seq_one_letter_code
_entity_poly.pdbx_strand_id
1 'polypeptide(L)'
;GRNMAPFVRREWGDAAYELMKEVKQLFDPENIMNPGVIFNEDEHSYIEHIKPLPEVHEMIDRCIECGFCEVNCVACGYALSSRQRIVVQREMARLKEVIRQEGDKAKRREAKKLLSSLEKDFRRIGRDLCAGDGLCSTSCPIKINVGDYIHLVREHDMSTAGKQLGYWAGKNLTGIGTALTGILEVANV
;
A
#
# COMPACT_ATOMS: atom_id res chain seq x y z
N GLY A 1 -11.68 13.91 7.43
CA GLY A 1 -12.29 12.75 8.02
C GLY A 1 -12.44 12.87 9.54
N ARG A 2 -12.81 11.80 10.21
CA ARG A 2 -13.10 11.77 11.65
C ARG A 2 -11.99 12.40 12.51
N ASN A 3 -10.74 12.09 12.22
CA ASN A 3 -9.59 12.63 12.98
C ASN A 3 -9.41 14.14 12.85
N MET A 4 -10.05 14.77 11.85
CA MET A 4 -10.00 16.22 11.66
C MET A 4 -11.19 16.94 12.27
N ALA A 5 -12.22 16.20 12.72
CA ALA A 5 -13.44 16.77 13.25
C ALA A 5 -13.21 17.81 14.38
N PRO A 6 -12.33 17.57 15.37
CA PRO A 6 -12.08 18.57 16.44
C PRO A 6 -11.47 19.88 15.96
N PHE A 7 -10.87 19.88 14.77
CA PHE A 7 -10.17 21.04 14.22
C PHE A 7 -11.00 21.84 13.19
N VAL A 8 -12.14 21.30 12.74
CA VAL A 8 -12.97 21.90 11.69
C VAL A 8 -13.48 23.29 12.09
N ARG A 9 -13.96 23.43 13.32
CA ARG A 9 -14.44 24.71 13.84
C ARG A 9 -13.34 25.77 13.90
N ARG A 10 -12.13 25.35 14.30
CA ARG A 10 -10.95 26.24 14.36
C ARG A 10 -10.52 26.70 12.98
N GLU A 11 -10.58 25.82 11.98
CA GLU A 11 -10.14 26.10 10.61
C GLU A 11 -11.12 27.02 9.87
N TRP A 12 -12.43 26.77 10.01
CA TRP A 12 -13.46 27.46 9.24
C TRP A 12 -14.15 28.61 9.99
N GLY A 13 -13.92 28.73 11.30
CA GLY A 13 -14.59 29.67 12.17
C GLY A 13 -16.02 29.28 12.55
N ASP A 14 -16.56 29.96 13.59
CA ASP A 14 -17.86 29.60 14.17
C ASP A 14 -19.02 29.74 13.19
N ALA A 15 -19.07 30.83 12.41
CA ALA A 15 -20.18 31.10 11.51
C ALA A 15 -20.30 30.04 10.40
N ALA A 16 -19.17 29.66 9.77
CA ALA A 16 -19.16 28.65 8.74
C ALA A 16 -19.43 27.27 9.35
N TYR A 17 -18.92 26.98 10.54
CA TYR A 17 -19.15 25.70 11.21
C TYR A 17 -20.63 25.50 11.58
N GLU A 18 -21.30 26.52 12.10
CA GLU A 18 -22.74 26.45 12.42
C GLU A 18 -23.59 26.30 11.14
N LEU A 19 -23.27 27.05 10.07
CA LEU A 19 -23.93 26.86 8.77
C LEU A 19 -23.78 25.44 8.23
N MET A 20 -22.58 24.86 8.32
CA MET A 20 -22.37 23.46 7.93
C MET A 20 -23.20 22.48 8.76
N LYS A 21 -23.38 22.75 10.07
CA LYS A 21 -24.25 21.96 10.95
C LYS A 21 -25.72 22.06 10.54
N GLU A 22 -26.21 23.28 10.22
CA GLU A 22 -27.58 23.48 9.75
C GLU A 22 -27.82 22.70 8.45
N VAL A 23 -26.89 22.77 7.50
CA VAL A 23 -26.97 21.97 6.26
C VAL A 23 -27.01 20.48 6.57
N LYS A 24 -26.14 19.98 7.45
CA LYS A 24 -26.14 18.59 7.88
C LYS A 24 -27.49 18.18 8.49
N GLN A 25 -28.03 19.00 9.38
CA GLN A 25 -29.31 18.74 10.04
C GLN A 25 -30.48 18.73 9.06
N LEU A 26 -30.43 19.57 8.03
CA LEU A 26 -31.47 19.62 7.00
C LEU A 26 -31.52 18.33 6.16
N PHE A 27 -30.36 17.78 5.80
CA PHE A 27 -30.27 16.59 4.94
C PHE A 27 -30.23 15.26 5.71
N ASP A 28 -29.84 15.28 6.97
CA ASP A 28 -29.66 14.09 7.81
C ASP A 28 -30.05 14.38 9.27
N PRO A 29 -31.35 14.64 9.52
CA PRO A 29 -31.85 14.99 10.86
C PRO A 29 -31.63 13.87 11.88
N GLU A 30 -31.61 12.61 11.45
CA GLU A 30 -31.37 11.43 12.28
C GLU A 30 -29.88 11.14 12.50
N ASN A 31 -28.98 11.92 11.87
CA ASN A 31 -27.52 11.73 11.92
C ASN A 31 -27.06 10.30 11.59
N ILE A 32 -27.66 9.71 10.57
CA ILE A 32 -27.37 8.33 10.10
C ILE A 32 -26.14 8.34 9.16
N MET A 33 -25.98 9.38 8.33
CA MET A 33 -24.92 9.45 7.34
C MET A 33 -23.60 9.95 7.97
N ASN A 34 -22.60 9.07 8.03
CA ASN A 34 -21.27 9.40 8.52
C ASN A 34 -21.24 10.15 9.86
N PRO A 35 -21.84 9.62 10.92
CA PRO A 35 -21.88 10.30 12.22
C PRO A 35 -20.46 10.53 12.75
N GLY A 36 -20.20 11.72 13.28
CA GLY A 36 -18.91 12.09 13.90
C GLY A 36 -17.74 12.29 12.91
N VAL A 37 -18.00 12.41 11.60
CA VAL A 37 -16.90 12.57 10.60
C VAL A 37 -16.42 14.00 10.49
N ILE A 38 -17.34 14.99 10.50
CA ILE A 38 -17.02 16.43 10.50
C ILE A 38 -17.45 17.04 11.83
N PHE A 39 -18.65 16.72 12.28
CA PHE A 39 -19.22 17.18 13.54
C PHE A 39 -19.04 16.09 14.58
N ASN A 40 -18.14 16.30 15.53
CA ASN A 40 -17.86 15.39 16.62
C ASN A 40 -17.65 16.20 17.90
N GLU A 41 -18.36 15.83 18.95
CA GLU A 41 -18.23 16.45 20.26
C GLU A 41 -17.03 15.92 21.06
N ASP A 42 -16.46 14.79 20.62
CA ASP A 42 -15.28 14.20 21.21
C ASP A 42 -14.01 14.92 20.70
N GLU A 43 -13.44 15.74 21.56
CA GLU A 43 -12.21 16.49 21.29
C GLU A 43 -10.99 15.59 21.10
N HIS A 44 -11.04 14.32 21.52
CA HIS A 44 -9.95 13.35 21.43
C HIS A 44 -10.09 12.35 20.28
N SER A 45 -11.15 12.48 19.48
CA SER A 45 -11.42 11.57 18.35
C SER A 45 -10.28 11.46 17.32
N TYR A 46 -9.31 12.35 17.34
CA TYR A 46 -8.13 12.32 16.47
C TYR A 46 -7.04 11.38 16.94
N ILE A 47 -7.06 10.96 18.21
CA ILE A 47 -6.08 10.03 18.81
C ILE A 47 -6.72 8.71 19.26
N GLU A 48 -8.05 8.61 19.24
CA GLU A 48 -8.77 7.41 19.64
C GLU A 48 -9.19 6.57 18.43
N HIS A 49 -9.21 5.26 18.61
CA HIS A 49 -9.62 4.30 17.57
C HIS A 49 -8.93 4.49 16.21
N ILE A 50 -7.67 4.89 16.25
CA ILE A 50 -6.85 5.05 15.04
C ILE A 50 -6.53 3.68 14.46
N LYS A 51 -6.57 3.59 13.11
CA LYS A 51 -6.11 2.41 12.41
C LYS A 51 -4.62 2.16 12.71
N PRO A 52 -4.24 0.97 13.19
CA PRO A 52 -2.83 0.66 13.37
C PRO A 52 -2.11 0.66 12.02
N LEU A 53 -0.97 1.35 11.95
CA LEU A 53 -0.11 1.42 10.78
C LEU A 53 1.26 0.83 11.16
N PRO A 54 1.40 -0.50 11.24
CA PRO A 54 2.66 -1.13 11.60
C PRO A 54 3.74 -0.81 10.55
N GLU A 55 4.95 -0.62 11.03
CA GLU A 55 6.11 -0.40 10.17
C GLU A 55 6.44 -1.66 9.38
N VAL A 56 6.80 -1.46 8.13
CA VAL A 56 7.19 -2.51 7.17
C VAL A 56 8.56 -2.23 6.59
N HIS A 57 8.73 -1.01 6.03
CA HIS A 57 9.96 -0.57 5.41
C HIS A 57 9.94 0.96 5.21
N GLU A 58 11.06 1.62 5.45
CA GLU A 58 11.21 3.08 5.38
C GLU A 58 10.69 3.72 4.09
N MET A 59 10.80 3.02 2.96
CA MET A 59 10.33 3.51 1.65
C MET A 59 8.82 3.69 1.58
N ILE A 60 8.05 2.92 2.37
CA ILE A 60 6.58 2.88 2.27
C ILE A 60 5.86 3.28 3.56
N ASP A 61 6.55 3.34 4.70
CA ASP A 61 5.91 3.54 6.01
C ASP A 61 5.28 4.93 6.17
N ARG A 62 5.77 5.92 5.41
CA ARG A 62 5.18 7.26 5.38
C ARG A 62 3.83 7.33 4.64
N CYS A 63 3.34 6.24 4.06
CA CYS A 63 2.09 6.20 3.31
C CYS A 63 0.88 6.48 4.20
N ILE A 64 0.09 7.48 3.82
CA ILE A 64 -1.17 7.88 4.49
C ILE A 64 -2.40 7.19 3.89
N GLU A 65 -2.22 6.26 2.97
CA GLU A 65 -3.27 5.48 2.31
C GLU A 65 -4.35 6.31 1.57
N CYS A 66 -4.00 7.51 1.09
CA CYS A 66 -4.94 8.43 0.42
C CYS A 66 -5.47 7.94 -0.95
N GLY A 67 -4.77 7.02 -1.63
CA GLY A 67 -5.22 6.41 -2.88
C GLY A 67 -4.85 7.16 -4.17
N PHE A 68 -4.28 8.37 -4.13
CA PHE A 68 -3.94 9.15 -5.33
C PHE A 68 -3.00 8.42 -6.31
N CYS A 69 -2.19 7.49 -5.83
CA CYS A 69 -1.31 6.69 -6.67
C CYS A 69 -2.05 5.64 -7.54
N GLU A 70 -3.33 5.34 -7.25
CA GLU A 70 -4.07 4.28 -7.95
C GLU A 70 -4.40 4.64 -9.39
N VAL A 71 -4.62 5.92 -9.69
CA VAL A 71 -4.93 6.40 -11.06
C VAL A 71 -3.81 6.14 -12.06
N ASN A 72 -2.55 6.09 -11.59
CA ASN A 72 -1.37 5.84 -12.42
C ASN A 72 -0.87 4.39 -12.30
N CYS A 73 -1.56 3.54 -11.54
CA CYS A 73 -1.16 2.15 -11.38
C CYS A 73 -1.77 1.29 -12.48
N VAL A 74 -0.95 0.82 -13.42
CA VAL A 74 -1.39 -0.04 -14.53
C VAL A 74 -1.99 -1.37 -14.05
N ALA A 75 -1.70 -1.80 -12.83
CA ALA A 75 -2.27 -3.01 -12.23
C ALA A 75 -3.62 -2.77 -11.55
N CYS A 76 -4.05 -1.52 -11.39
CA CYS A 76 -5.30 -1.18 -10.71
C CYS A 76 -6.50 -1.79 -11.47
N GLY A 77 -7.36 -2.51 -10.73
CA GLY A 77 -8.54 -3.15 -11.28
C GLY A 77 -8.40 -4.64 -11.59
N TYR A 78 -7.18 -5.16 -11.82
CA TYR A 78 -6.97 -6.60 -12.04
C TYR A 78 -5.94 -7.25 -11.10
N ALA A 79 -5.14 -6.44 -10.41
CA ALA A 79 -4.22 -6.87 -9.35
C ALA A 79 -4.18 -5.81 -8.25
N LEU A 80 -3.35 -5.99 -7.22
CA LEU A 80 -3.22 -4.98 -6.18
C LEU A 80 -2.64 -3.68 -6.75
N SER A 81 -3.31 -2.57 -6.47
CA SER A 81 -2.76 -1.23 -6.72
C SER A 81 -1.57 -0.93 -5.81
N SER A 82 -0.84 0.15 -6.09
CA SER A 82 0.28 0.59 -5.27
C SER A 82 -0.13 0.79 -3.80
N ARG A 83 -1.24 1.46 -3.51
CA ARG A 83 -1.75 1.61 -2.14
C ARG A 83 -2.12 0.27 -1.51
N GLN A 84 -2.84 -0.58 -2.25
CA GLN A 84 -3.28 -1.88 -1.74
C GLN A 84 -2.09 -2.79 -1.39
N ARG A 85 -0.97 -2.72 -2.16
CA ARG A 85 0.26 -3.44 -1.82
C ARG A 85 0.79 -3.05 -0.44
N ILE A 86 0.82 -1.75 -0.13
CA ILE A 86 1.26 -1.25 1.17
C ILE A 86 0.32 -1.74 2.28
N VAL A 87 -1.00 -1.65 2.08
CA VAL A 87 -2.00 -2.11 3.06
C VAL A 87 -1.84 -3.59 3.39
N VAL A 88 -1.66 -4.44 2.35
CA VAL A 88 -1.47 -5.88 2.56
C VAL A 88 -0.14 -6.18 3.29
N GLN A 89 0.93 -5.46 2.97
CA GLN A 89 2.21 -5.60 3.66
C GLN A 89 2.10 -5.21 5.15
N ARG A 90 1.39 -4.12 5.46
CA ARG A 90 1.10 -3.72 6.84
C ARG A 90 0.28 -4.77 7.58
N GLU A 91 -0.72 -5.35 6.93
CA GLU A 91 -1.50 -6.43 7.55
C GLU A 91 -0.65 -7.67 7.82
N MET A 92 0.23 -8.04 6.90
CA MET A 92 1.19 -9.13 7.13
C MET A 92 2.14 -8.82 8.29
N ALA A 93 2.62 -7.58 8.41
CA ALA A 93 3.45 -7.14 9.54
C ALA A 93 2.68 -7.22 10.87
N ARG A 94 1.42 -6.75 10.89
CA ARG A 94 0.53 -6.85 12.05
C ARG A 94 0.32 -8.30 12.48
N LEU A 95 0.06 -9.19 11.53
CA LEU A 95 -0.14 -10.61 11.82
C LEU A 95 1.12 -11.27 12.38
N LYS A 96 2.31 -10.91 11.88
CA LYS A 96 3.59 -11.38 12.43
C LYS A 96 3.75 -10.96 13.90
N GLU A 97 3.37 -9.74 14.22
CA GLU A 97 3.41 -9.24 15.59
C GLU A 97 2.38 -9.96 16.48
N VAL A 98 1.15 -10.14 16.02
CA VAL A 98 0.13 -10.95 16.73
C VAL A 98 0.65 -12.36 16.99
N ILE A 99 1.24 -13.03 16.01
CA ILE A 99 1.80 -14.38 16.16
C ILE A 99 2.90 -14.42 17.22
N ARG A 100 3.67 -13.34 17.36
CA ARG A 100 4.76 -13.23 18.36
C ARG A 100 4.24 -13.02 19.78
N GLN A 101 3.21 -12.17 19.93
CA GLN A 101 2.76 -11.71 21.25
C GLN A 101 1.54 -12.48 21.79
N GLU A 102 0.71 -13.09 20.93
CA GLU A 102 -0.54 -13.72 21.33
C GLU A 102 -0.28 -15.00 22.15
N GLY A 103 -0.84 -15.05 23.34
CA GLY A 103 -0.77 -16.21 24.24
C GLY A 103 -1.79 -17.30 23.91
N ASP A 104 -2.91 -16.95 23.31
CA ASP A 104 -3.97 -17.89 22.91
C ASP A 104 -3.53 -18.69 21.67
N LYS A 105 -3.43 -20.00 21.83
CA LYS A 105 -3.03 -20.93 20.75
C LYS A 105 -4.00 -20.94 19.57
N ALA A 106 -5.29 -20.75 19.79
CA ALA A 106 -6.30 -20.76 18.73
C ALA A 106 -6.18 -19.50 17.86
N LYS A 107 -6.12 -18.33 18.48
CA LYS A 107 -5.91 -17.05 17.77
C LYS A 107 -4.59 -17.01 17.02
N ARG A 108 -3.51 -17.50 17.64
CA ARG A 108 -2.21 -17.61 16.97
C ARG A 108 -2.25 -18.52 15.74
N ARG A 109 -2.97 -19.64 15.81
CA ARG A 109 -3.14 -20.56 14.66
C ARG A 109 -3.91 -19.91 13.52
N GLU A 110 -4.97 -19.19 13.84
CA GLU A 110 -5.77 -18.45 12.87
C GLU A 110 -4.92 -17.36 12.18
N ALA A 111 -4.19 -16.54 12.95
CA ALA A 111 -3.28 -15.53 12.43
C ALA A 111 -2.21 -16.13 11.49
N LYS A 112 -1.62 -17.29 11.85
CA LYS A 112 -0.68 -18.00 10.98
C LYS A 112 -1.31 -18.46 9.67
N LYS A 113 -2.54 -18.99 9.72
CA LYS A 113 -3.26 -19.42 8.52
C LYS A 113 -3.54 -18.24 7.58
N LEU A 114 -4.00 -17.13 8.15
CA LEU A 114 -4.27 -15.91 7.38
C LEU A 114 -2.98 -15.34 6.78
N LEU A 115 -1.91 -15.24 7.56
CA LEU A 115 -0.60 -14.76 7.09
C LEU A 115 -0.10 -15.61 5.90
N SER A 116 -0.14 -16.94 6.03
CA SER A 116 0.30 -17.84 4.95
C SER A 116 -0.53 -17.66 3.66
N SER A 117 -1.84 -17.45 3.78
CA SER A 117 -2.69 -17.16 2.63
C SER A 117 -2.31 -15.82 1.97
N LEU A 118 -2.16 -14.76 2.79
CA LEU A 118 -1.77 -13.44 2.29
C LEU A 118 -0.40 -13.46 1.61
N GLU A 119 0.59 -14.13 2.18
CA GLU A 119 1.94 -14.25 1.59
C GLU A 119 1.90 -14.98 0.24
N LYS A 120 1.10 -16.06 0.15
CA LYS A 120 0.92 -16.81 -1.11
C LYS A 120 0.28 -15.94 -2.19
N ASP A 121 -0.81 -15.26 -1.87
CA ASP A 121 -1.55 -14.45 -2.83
C ASP A 121 -0.75 -13.19 -3.21
N PHE A 122 -0.10 -12.53 -2.23
CA PHE A 122 0.73 -11.36 -2.46
C PHE A 122 1.88 -11.63 -3.44
N ARG A 123 2.45 -12.83 -3.43
CA ARG A 123 3.52 -13.21 -4.35
C ARG A 123 3.12 -12.95 -5.80
N ARG A 124 1.94 -13.36 -6.20
CA ARG A 124 1.44 -13.15 -7.57
C ARG A 124 0.85 -11.74 -7.75
N ILE A 125 -0.22 -11.41 -6.99
CA ILE A 125 -1.01 -10.20 -7.27
C ILE A 125 -0.39 -8.92 -6.71
N GLY A 126 0.47 -9.02 -5.71
CA GLY A 126 1.18 -7.89 -5.11
C GLY A 126 2.57 -7.67 -5.72
N ARG A 127 3.38 -8.72 -5.79
CA ARG A 127 4.78 -8.67 -6.21
C ARG A 127 4.94 -8.80 -7.73
N ASP A 128 4.47 -9.91 -8.32
CA ASP A 128 4.79 -10.27 -9.70
C ASP A 128 4.06 -9.38 -10.71
N LEU A 129 2.81 -9.05 -10.44
CA LEU A 129 1.98 -8.18 -11.30
C LEU A 129 2.20 -6.67 -11.05
N CYS A 130 3.25 -6.26 -10.35
CA CYS A 130 3.68 -4.87 -10.33
C CYS A 130 4.54 -4.57 -11.56
N ALA A 131 4.23 -3.54 -12.33
CA ALA A 131 5.06 -3.13 -13.47
C ALA A 131 6.45 -2.63 -13.04
N GLY A 132 6.57 -2.10 -11.80
CA GLY A 132 7.82 -1.55 -11.30
C GLY A 132 8.24 -0.24 -11.96
N ASP A 133 7.33 0.41 -12.69
CA ASP A 133 7.58 1.60 -13.51
C ASP A 133 7.72 2.91 -12.72
N GLY A 134 7.40 2.90 -11.42
CA GLY A 134 7.47 4.07 -10.56
C GLY A 134 6.40 5.14 -10.81
N LEU A 135 5.51 4.98 -11.78
CA LEU A 135 4.47 5.97 -12.11
C LEU A 135 3.55 6.29 -10.92
N CYS A 136 3.39 5.36 -9.99
CA CYS A 136 2.61 5.59 -8.77
C CYS A 136 3.16 6.75 -7.91
N SER A 137 4.45 7.07 -8.01
CA SER A 137 5.06 8.19 -7.27
C SER A 137 4.69 9.56 -7.83
N THR A 138 4.28 9.64 -9.10
CA THR A 138 3.97 10.92 -9.77
C THR A 138 2.77 11.61 -9.15
N SER A 139 1.72 10.87 -8.81
CA SER A 139 0.51 11.38 -8.14
C SER A 139 0.57 11.26 -6.61
N CYS A 140 1.64 10.69 -6.05
CA CYS A 140 1.78 10.58 -4.61
C CYS A 140 2.21 11.93 -4.01
N PRO A 141 1.46 12.51 -3.06
CA PRO A 141 1.81 13.81 -2.45
C PRO A 141 3.13 13.76 -1.66
N ILE A 142 3.52 12.58 -1.18
CA ILE A 142 4.77 12.35 -0.43
C ILE A 142 5.81 11.55 -1.24
N LYS A 143 5.59 11.39 -2.57
CA LYS A 143 6.52 10.81 -3.53
C LYS A 143 7.00 9.40 -3.21
N ILE A 144 6.13 8.55 -2.68
CA ILE A 144 6.44 7.14 -2.47
C ILE A 144 6.46 6.40 -3.81
N ASN A 145 7.58 5.76 -4.14
CA ASN A 145 7.71 4.85 -5.26
C ASN A 145 7.54 3.39 -4.78
N VAL A 146 6.35 2.84 -4.95
CA VAL A 146 6.07 1.45 -4.59
C VAL A 146 6.75 0.47 -5.56
N GLY A 147 7.05 0.89 -6.79
CA GLY A 147 7.80 0.11 -7.76
C GLY A 147 9.18 -0.28 -7.22
N ASP A 148 9.94 0.70 -6.72
CA ASP A 148 11.28 0.47 -6.14
C ASP A 148 11.21 -0.45 -4.93
N TYR A 149 10.22 -0.28 -4.05
CA TYR A 149 10.01 -1.19 -2.94
C TYR A 149 9.74 -2.63 -3.43
N ILE A 150 8.93 -2.82 -4.46
CA ILE A 150 8.66 -4.16 -5.01
C ILE A 150 9.90 -4.76 -5.67
N HIS A 151 10.78 -3.95 -6.27
CA HIS A 151 12.07 -4.43 -6.77
C HIS A 151 12.94 -4.98 -5.64
N LEU A 152 13.01 -4.32 -4.48
CA LEU A 152 13.69 -4.87 -3.30
C LEU A 152 13.07 -6.17 -2.81
N VAL A 153 11.74 -6.26 -2.77
CA VAL A 153 11.04 -7.51 -2.39
C VAL A 153 11.38 -8.64 -3.36
N ARG A 154 11.42 -8.37 -4.67
CA ARG A 154 11.83 -9.37 -5.70
C ARG A 154 13.28 -9.79 -5.52
N GLU A 155 14.17 -8.83 -5.28
CA GLU A 155 15.57 -9.12 -5.05
C GLU A 155 15.79 -9.99 -3.80
N HIS A 156 15.07 -9.71 -2.71
CA HIS A 156 15.16 -10.51 -1.49
C HIS A 156 14.77 -11.96 -1.73
N ASP A 157 13.76 -12.20 -2.57
CA ASP A 157 13.25 -13.53 -2.89
C ASP A 157 14.13 -14.32 -3.91
N MET A 158 15.11 -13.64 -4.56
CA MET A 158 16.01 -14.28 -5.51
C MET A 158 17.09 -15.09 -4.79
N SER A 159 17.39 -16.28 -5.34
CA SER A 159 18.54 -17.06 -4.89
C SER A 159 19.88 -16.35 -5.18
N THR A 160 20.90 -16.65 -4.42
CA THR A 160 22.24 -16.10 -4.62
C THR A 160 22.76 -16.35 -6.04
N ALA A 161 22.54 -17.56 -6.57
CA ALA A 161 22.89 -17.90 -7.95
C ALA A 161 22.12 -17.06 -8.98
N GLY A 162 20.82 -16.83 -8.74
CA GLY A 162 19.99 -15.96 -9.58
C GLY A 162 20.49 -14.52 -9.62
N LYS A 163 20.89 -13.96 -8.47
CA LYS A 163 21.48 -12.61 -8.39
C LYS A 163 22.79 -12.52 -9.17
N GLN A 164 23.67 -13.51 -9.02
CA GLN A 164 24.95 -13.55 -9.74
C GLN A 164 24.75 -13.67 -11.25
N LEU A 165 23.84 -14.55 -11.68
CA LEU A 165 23.50 -14.71 -13.10
C LEU A 165 22.91 -13.43 -13.69
N GLY A 166 21.96 -12.79 -12.98
CA GLY A 166 21.36 -11.53 -13.41
C GLY A 166 22.39 -10.41 -13.54
N TYR A 167 23.29 -10.28 -12.57
CA TYR A 167 24.38 -9.31 -12.60
C TYR A 167 25.34 -9.56 -13.78
N TRP A 168 25.71 -10.82 -14.00
CA TRP A 168 26.55 -11.21 -15.14
C TRP A 168 25.88 -10.89 -16.47
N ALA A 169 24.61 -11.27 -16.62
CA ALA A 169 23.83 -11.00 -17.83
C ALA A 169 23.69 -9.48 -18.10
N GLY A 170 23.41 -8.69 -17.06
CA GLY A 170 23.33 -7.24 -17.17
C GLY A 170 24.64 -6.60 -17.65
N LYS A 171 25.78 -7.06 -17.12
CA LYS A 171 27.11 -6.59 -17.56
C LYS A 171 27.45 -6.97 -19.02
N ASN A 172 26.93 -8.08 -19.49
CA ASN A 172 27.24 -8.61 -20.83
C ASN A 172 26.07 -8.48 -21.82
N LEU A 173 25.08 -7.62 -21.52
CA LEU A 173 23.85 -7.54 -22.28
C LEU A 173 24.05 -7.26 -23.76
N THR A 174 24.99 -6.36 -24.11
CA THR A 174 25.34 -6.06 -25.51
C THR A 174 25.88 -7.28 -26.24
N GLY A 175 26.82 -8.01 -25.61
CA GLY A 175 27.41 -9.23 -26.19
C GLY A 175 26.37 -10.33 -26.37
N ILE A 176 25.49 -10.50 -25.39
CA ILE A 176 24.37 -11.47 -25.46
C ILE A 176 23.44 -11.08 -26.63
N GLY A 177 23.08 -9.80 -26.73
CA GLY A 177 22.24 -9.31 -27.81
C GLY A 177 22.85 -9.57 -29.19
N THR A 178 24.13 -9.23 -29.39
CA THR A 178 24.82 -9.49 -30.66
C THR A 178 24.85 -11.00 -31.01
N ALA A 179 25.14 -11.86 -30.02
CA ALA A 179 25.15 -13.30 -30.23
C ALA A 179 23.76 -13.83 -30.63
N LEU A 180 22.69 -13.36 -29.95
CA LEU A 180 21.31 -13.74 -30.28
C LEU A 180 20.92 -13.29 -31.68
N THR A 181 21.27 -12.08 -32.07
CA THR A 181 21.01 -11.56 -33.43
C THR A 181 21.68 -12.42 -34.48
N GLY A 182 22.97 -12.77 -34.30
CA GLY A 182 23.70 -13.64 -35.22
C GLY A 182 23.08 -15.05 -35.31
N ILE A 183 22.60 -15.62 -34.19
CA ILE A 183 21.90 -16.92 -34.20
C ILE A 183 20.59 -16.83 -34.99
N LEU A 184 19.82 -15.76 -34.81
CA LEU A 184 18.56 -15.56 -35.52
C LEU A 184 18.76 -15.31 -37.01
N GLU A 185 19.83 -14.60 -37.42
CA GLU A 185 20.19 -14.43 -38.82
C GLU A 185 20.52 -15.77 -39.49
N VAL A 186 21.28 -16.66 -38.82
CA VAL A 186 21.60 -17.99 -39.32
C VAL A 186 20.37 -18.93 -39.35
N ALA A 187 19.46 -18.78 -38.40
CA ALA A 187 18.23 -19.60 -38.35
C ALA A 187 17.16 -19.15 -39.36
N ASN A 188 17.27 -17.98 -39.95
CA ASN A 188 16.32 -17.41 -40.90
C ASN A 188 16.77 -17.59 -42.38
N VAL A 189 17.78 -18.43 -42.63
CA VAL A 189 18.25 -18.81 -43.99
C VAL A 189 17.61 -20.14 -44.47
#